data_d4104c71a2021226891c1e3de81e52a2
#
_entry.id   d4104c71a2021226891c1e3de81e52a2
#
_cell.length_a   1.000
_cell.length_b   1.000
_cell.length_c   1.000
_cell.angle_alpha   90.00
_cell.angle_beta   90.00
_cell.angle_gamma   90.00
#
_symmetry.space_group_name_H-M   'P 1'
#
loop_
_entity.id
_entity.type
_entity.pdbx_description
1 polymer ?
#
loop_
_entity_poly.entity_id
_entity_poly.type
_entity_poly.pdbx_seq_one_letter_code
_entity_poly.pdbx_strand_id
1 'polypeptide(L)'
;ELTRLVQAVLSVCRAPLVLDADGINAAAPHIDVLRGCACPVVLTPHDGEFLRLGGDPKAADRTQEAMRLADRTHAVLLLKGSRTVITDGLNVYVNHTGNPGLAAGGSGDVLAGMLVSLLGQHIMPREAAAAAAWLHGSAADLAAQELGEYGMVPEDLLLRIPRLLL
;
A
#
# COMPACT_ATOMS: atom_id res chain seq x y z
N GLU A 1 -12.47 20.30 0.32
CA GLU A 1 -11.25 20.94 0.85
C GLU A 1 -10.07 19.98 0.71
N LEU A 2 -10.16 18.74 1.21
CA LEU A 2 -9.11 17.71 1.13
C LEU A 2 -8.72 17.38 -0.33
N THR A 3 -9.68 17.24 -1.23
CA THR A 3 -9.41 16.98 -2.66
C THR A 3 -8.50 18.03 -3.28
N ARG A 4 -8.74 19.32 -2.99
CA ARG A 4 -7.90 20.42 -3.48
C ARG A 4 -6.49 20.37 -2.91
N LEU A 5 -6.37 20.00 -1.62
CA LEU A 5 -5.06 19.84 -0.97
C LEU A 5 -4.27 18.72 -1.64
N VAL A 6 -4.89 17.55 -1.81
CA VAL A 6 -4.23 16.38 -2.45
C VAL A 6 -3.82 16.74 -3.89
N GLN A 7 -4.67 17.37 -4.66
CA GLN A 7 -4.34 17.83 -6.02
C GLN A 7 -3.17 18.81 -6.03
N ALA A 8 -3.15 19.78 -5.10
CA ALA A 8 -2.04 20.73 -4.97
C ALA A 8 -0.73 20.01 -4.65
N VAL A 9 -0.74 19.07 -3.71
CA VAL A 9 0.45 18.27 -3.36
C VAL A 9 0.93 17.48 -4.58
N LEU A 10 0.03 16.77 -5.27
CA LEU A 10 0.37 15.98 -6.46
C LEU A 10 0.99 16.83 -7.58
N SER A 11 0.58 18.10 -7.71
CA SER A 11 1.10 18.99 -8.76
C SER A 11 2.50 19.55 -8.49
N VAL A 12 2.92 19.64 -7.21
CA VAL A 12 4.18 20.30 -6.84
C VAL A 12 5.22 19.38 -6.26
N CYS A 13 4.81 18.21 -5.75
CA CYS A 13 5.70 17.28 -5.05
C CYS A 13 6.74 16.69 -6.02
N ARG A 14 7.97 16.54 -5.53
CA ARG A 14 9.10 15.92 -6.24
C ARG A 14 9.62 14.67 -5.54
N ALA A 15 9.29 14.50 -4.26
CA ALA A 15 9.61 13.31 -3.50
C ALA A 15 8.57 12.21 -3.76
N PRO A 16 8.93 10.92 -3.63
CA PRO A 16 7.95 9.85 -3.69
C PRO A 16 6.79 10.06 -2.72
N LEU A 17 5.57 9.80 -3.16
CA LEU A 17 4.34 9.98 -2.38
C LEU A 17 3.67 8.63 -2.12
N VAL A 18 3.16 8.46 -0.90
CA VAL A 18 2.23 7.38 -0.55
C VAL A 18 0.85 8.00 -0.36
N LEU A 19 -0.14 7.48 -1.06
CA LEU A 19 -1.55 7.81 -0.86
C LEU A 19 -2.26 6.60 -0.25
N ASP A 20 -2.82 6.80 0.94
CA ASP A 20 -3.63 5.82 1.66
C ASP A 20 -4.94 6.46 2.13
N ALA A 21 -5.91 5.66 2.47
CA ALA A 21 -7.16 6.06 3.13
C ALA A 21 -7.82 7.30 2.49
N ASP A 22 -7.93 8.39 3.23
CA ASP A 22 -8.56 9.62 2.76
C ASP A 22 -7.79 10.30 1.62
N GLY A 23 -6.48 10.08 1.51
CA GLY A 23 -5.68 10.51 0.37
C GLY A 23 -6.14 9.83 -0.93
N ILE A 24 -6.42 8.54 -0.89
CA ILE A 24 -6.98 7.77 -2.00
C ILE A 24 -8.40 8.28 -2.31
N ASN A 25 -9.26 8.42 -1.30
CA ASN A 25 -10.63 8.90 -1.48
C ASN A 25 -10.67 10.30 -2.13
N ALA A 26 -9.74 11.16 -1.77
CA ALA A 26 -9.63 12.51 -2.32
C ALA A 26 -9.10 12.53 -3.77
N ALA A 27 -8.23 11.57 -4.13
CA ALA A 27 -7.67 11.45 -5.48
C ALA A 27 -8.63 10.76 -6.46
N ALA A 28 -9.46 9.82 -5.98
CA ALA A 28 -10.29 8.95 -6.80
C ALA A 28 -11.18 9.68 -7.84
N PRO A 29 -11.86 10.81 -7.55
CA PRO A 29 -12.66 11.51 -8.54
C PRO A 29 -11.85 12.08 -9.71
N HIS A 30 -10.54 12.20 -9.56
CA HIS A 30 -9.62 12.81 -10.53
C HIS A 30 -8.38 11.94 -10.72
N ILE A 31 -8.52 10.62 -10.67
CA ILE A 31 -7.41 9.68 -10.65
C ILE A 31 -6.43 9.86 -11.82
N ASP A 32 -6.92 10.32 -12.96
CA ASP A 32 -6.08 10.53 -14.14
C ASP A 32 -5.01 11.62 -13.95
N VAL A 33 -5.14 12.48 -12.91
CA VAL A 33 -4.11 13.46 -12.55
C VAL A 33 -2.80 12.78 -12.13
N LEU A 34 -2.85 11.54 -11.64
CA LEU A 34 -1.68 10.78 -11.22
C LEU A 34 -0.69 10.55 -12.37
N ARG A 35 -1.18 10.40 -13.61
CA ARG A 35 -0.32 10.23 -14.80
C ARG A 35 0.60 11.42 -15.06
N GLY A 36 0.20 12.60 -14.62
CA GLY A 36 0.96 13.84 -14.77
C GLY A 36 1.87 14.19 -13.60
N CYS A 37 1.90 13.36 -12.56
CA CYS A 37 2.75 13.61 -11.38
C CYS A 37 4.23 13.54 -11.76
N ALA A 38 5.00 14.51 -11.28
CA ALA A 38 6.44 14.57 -11.51
C ALA A 38 7.24 13.70 -10.53
N CYS A 39 6.57 13.10 -9.56
CA CYS A 39 7.14 12.18 -8.57
C CYS A 39 6.46 10.81 -8.65
N PRO A 40 7.16 9.74 -8.24
CA PRO A 40 6.54 8.44 -8.09
C PRO A 40 5.42 8.46 -7.05
N VAL A 41 4.30 7.81 -7.36
CA VAL A 41 3.17 7.66 -6.44
C VAL A 41 2.97 6.18 -6.15
N VAL A 42 2.77 5.84 -4.86
CA VAL A 42 2.34 4.52 -4.42
C VAL A 42 0.95 4.63 -3.81
N LEU A 43 0.02 3.86 -4.33
CA LEU A 43 -1.35 3.74 -3.82
C LEU A 43 -1.46 2.46 -2.98
N THR A 44 -2.08 2.55 -1.80
CA THR A 44 -2.22 1.41 -0.89
C THR A 44 -3.69 1.05 -0.59
N PRO A 45 -4.55 0.86 -1.61
CA PRO A 45 -5.97 0.65 -1.39
C PRO A 45 -6.29 -0.71 -0.77
N HIS A 46 -7.31 -0.74 0.09
CA HIS A 46 -8.13 -1.93 0.34
C HIS A 46 -9.22 -2.06 -0.74
N ASP A 47 -9.99 -3.15 -0.74
CA ASP A 47 -11.00 -3.42 -1.78
C ASP A 47 -12.00 -2.28 -2.02
N GLY A 48 -12.47 -1.62 -0.95
CA GLY A 48 -13.41 -0.51 -1.06
C GLY A 48 -12.80 0.74 -1.71
N GLU A 49 -11.53 1.03 -1.41
CA GLU A 49 -10.76 2.11 -2.04
C GLU A 49 -10.41 1.76 -3.48
N PHE A 50 -10.04 0.50 -3.73
CA PHE A 50 -9.77 -0.01 -5.08
C PHE A 50 -10.97 0.18 -6.01
N LEU A 51 -12.18 -0.14 -5.53
CA LEU A 51 -13.42 0.11 -6.26
C LEU A 51 -13.61 1.59 -6.59
N ARG A 52 -13.35 2.50 -5.63
CA ARG A 52 -13.47 3.96 -5.85
C ARG A 52 -12.46 4.48 -6.87
N LEU A 53 -11.28 3.87 -6.95
CA LEU A 53 -10.26 4.15 -7.96
C LEU A 53 -10.64 3.61 -9.36
N GLY A 54 -11.74 2.88 -9.49
CA GLY A 54 -12.22 2.30 -10.74
C GLY A 54 -11.64 0.90 -11.04
N GLY A 55 -11.13 0.20 -10.01
CA GLY A 55 -10.82 -1.23 -10.06
C GLY A 55 -12.03 -2.09 -9.70
N ASP A 56 -12.02 -3.34 -10.11
CA ASP A 56 -13.04 -4.33 -9.71
C ASP A 56 -12.45 -5.34 -8.70
N PRO A 57 -12.80 -5.23 -7.39
CA PRO A 57 -12.31 -6.17 -6.38
C PRO A 57 -12.88 -7.58 -6.53
N LYS A 58 -13.93 -7.75 -7.36
CA LYS A 58 -14.57 -9.04 -7.66
C LYS A 58 -14.13 -9.64 -8.99
N ALA A 59 -13.19 -9.00 -9.69
CA ALA A 59 -12.66 -9.52 -10.93
C ALA A 59 -12.15 -10.96 -10.78
N ALA A 60 -12.35 -11.79 -11.80
CA ALA A 60 -11.89 -13.18 -11.81
C ALA A 60 -10.37 -13.28 -11.63
N ASP A 61 -9.62 -12.31 -12.16
CA ASP A 61 -8.18 -12.14 -11.96
C ASP A 61 -7.89 -10.79 -11.29
N ARG A 62 -7.76 -10.83 -9.97
CA ARG A 62 -7.43 -9.67 -9.13
C ARG A 62 -6.08 -9.04 -9.51
N THR A 63 -5.14 -9.87 -9.95
CA THR A 63 -3.79 -9.42 -10.32
C THR A 63 -3.82 -8.64 -11.62
N GLN A 64 -4.49 -9.15 -12.63
CA GLN A 64 -4.69 -8.46 -13.90
C GLN A 64 -5.40 -7.12 -13.71
N GLU A 65 -6.41 -7.09 -12.87
CA GLU A 65 -7.16 -5.87 -12.60
C GLU A 65 -6.31 -4.81 -11.85
N ALA A 66 -5.46 -5.26 -10.91
CA ALA A 66 -4.48 -4.39 -10.25
C ALA A 66 -3.47 -3.82 -11.25
N MET A 67 -2.94 -4.66 -12.15
CA MET A 67 -2.02 -4.23 -13.22
C MET A 67 -2.66 -3.17 -14.13
N ARG A 68 -3.92 -3.40 -14.54
CA ARG A 68 -4.67 -2.45 -15.37
C ARG A 68 -4.80 -1.07 -14.70
N LEU A 69 -5.09 -1.04 -13.40
CA LEU A 69 -5.21 0.22 -12.67
C LEU A 69 -3.85 0.90 -12.51
N ALA A 70 -2.79 0.16 -12.21
CA ALA A 70 -1.43 0.68 -12.09
C ALA A 70 -0.94 1.29 -13.41
N ASP A 71 -1.15 0.60 -14.53
CA ASP A 71 -0.81 1.10 -15.87
C ASP A 71 -1.61 2.37 -16.21
N ARG A 72 -2.91 2.38 -15.93
CA ARG A 72 -3.77 3.54 -16.15
C ARG A 72 -3.30 4.78 -15.38
N THR A 73 -2.83 4.61 -14.16
CA THR A 73 -2.46 5.72 -13.27
C THR A 73 -0.98 6.09 -13.31
N HIS A 74 -0.14 5.23 -13.88
CA HIS A 74 1.32 5.30 -13.79
C HIS A 74 1.84 5.29 -12.33
N ALA A 75 1.05 4.75 -11.41
CA ALA A 75 1.39 4.60 -10.01
C ALA A 75 1.73 3.14 -9.68
N VAL A 76 2.54 2.93 -8.65
CA VAL A 76 2.67 1.61 -8.03
C VAL A 76 1.41 1.36 -7.20
N LEU A 77 0.81 0.21 -7.37
CA LEU A 77 -0.35 -0.23 -6.60
C LEU A 77 0.06 -1.33 -5.61
N LEU A 78 -0.26 -1.12 -4.34
CA LEU A 78 -0.21 -2.11 -3.28
C LEU A 78 -1.66 -2.39 -2.86
N LEU A 79 -2.31 -3.36 -3.53
CA LEU A 79 -3.70 -3.73 -3.27
C LEU A 79 -3.78 -4.65 -2.06
N LYS A 80 -4.20 -4.09 -0.93
CA LYS A 80 -4.31 -4.79 0.37
C LYS A 80 -5.30 -5.97 0.32
N GLY A 81 -4.97 -7.07 1.00
CA GLY A 81 -5.81 -8.26 1.10
C GLY A 81 -5.02 -9.45 1.67
N SER A 82 -5.65 -10.61 1.81
CA SER A 82 -5.00 -11.85 2.27
C SER A 82 -3.83 -12.29 1.37
N ARG A 83 -3.88 -11.87 0.11
CA ARG A 83 -2.81 -11.94 -0.88
C ARG A 83 -2.61 -10.54 -1.43
N THR A 84 -1.86 -9.72 -0.72
CA THR A 84 -1.58 -8.35 -1.15
C THR A 84 -0.82 -8.38 -2.48
N VAL A 85 -1.37 -7.68 -3.49
CA VAL A 85 -0.80 -7.60 -4.83
C VAL A 85 -0.05 -6.29 -4.96
N ILE A 86 1.23 -6.34 -5.36
CA ILE A 86 2.06 -5.18 -5.64
C ILE A 86 2.42 -5.18 -7.11
N THR A 87 2.16 -4.07 -7.81
CA THR A 87 2.42 -3.96 -9.24
C THR A 87 2.69 -2.52 -9.67
N ASP A 88 3.52 -2.38 -10.70
CA ASP A 88 3.78 -1.14 -11.44
C ASP A 88 3.05 -1.10 -12.81
N GLY A 89 2.16 -2.07 -13.05
CA GLY A 89 1.47 -2.27 -14.32
C GLY A 89 2.18 -3.26 -15.26
N LEU A 90 3.48 -3.51 -15.07
CA LEU A 90 4.27 -4.45 -15.88
C LEU A 90 4.70 -5.68 -15.08
N ASN A 91 5.15 -5.46 -13.85
CA ASN A 91 5.65 -6.50 -12.97
C ASN A 91 4.70 -6.67 -11.79
N VAL A 92 4.62 -7.90 -11.27
CA VAL A 92 3.77 -8.25 -10.14
C VAL A 92 4.55 -8.99 -9.07
N TYR A 93 4.29 -8.64 -7.84
CA TYR A 93 4.64 -9.42 -6.66
C TYR A 93 3.38 -9.70 -5.85
N VAL A 94 3.17 -10.94 -5.42
CA VAL A 94 2.08 -11.32 -4.53
C VAL A 94 2.66 -11.69 -3.18
N ASN A 95 2.28 -10.93 -2.17
CA ASN A 95 2.73 -11.18 -0.79
C ASN A 95 1.89 -12.29 -0.15
N HIS A 96 2.58 -13.23 0.52
CA HIS A 96 1.99 -14.38 1.19
C HIS A 96 2.16 -14.34 2.72
N THR A 97 2.83 -13.32 3.26
CA THR A 97 3.01 -13.14 4.71
C THR A 97 1.82 -12.37 5.30
N GLY A 98 1.62 -12.53 6.60
CA GLY A 98 0.54 -11.89 7.33
C GLY A 98 -0.61 -12.82 7.65
N ASN A 99 -1.41 -12.41 8.61
CA ASN A 99 -2.51 -13.18 9.16
C ASN A 99 -3.74 -12.28 9.40
N PRO A 100 -4.92 -12.86 9.73
CA PRO A 100 -6.15 -12.11 9.97
C PRO A 100 -6.07 -11.05 11.08
N GLY A 101 -5.16 -11.14 12.03
CA GLY A 101 -4.92 -10.14 13.07
C GLY A 101 -4.56 -8.75 12.50
N LEU A 102 -4.07 -8.69 11.27
CA LEU A 102 -3.83 -7.43 10.56
C LEU A 102 -5.10 -6.68 10.15
N ALA A 103 -6.28 -7.28 10.27
CA ALA A 103 -7.56 -6.62 10.00
C ALA A 103 -8.00 -5.70 11.17
N ALA A 104 -7.04 -5.05 11.81
CA ALA A 104 -7.23 -4.10 12.91
C ALA A 104 -6.96 -2.66 12.44
N GLY A 105 -7.69 -1.70 13.05
CA GLY A 105 -7.45 -0.27 12.80
C GLY A 105 -6.02 0.11 13.20
N GLY A 106 -5.33 0.92 12.39
CA GLY A 106 -3.93 1.30 12.59
C GLY A 106 -2.91 0.41 11.85
N SER A 107 -3.28 -0.79 11.43
CA SER A 107 -2.40 -1.68 10.66
C SER A 107 -1.93 -1.05 9.33
N GLY A 108 -2.83 -0.36 8.64
CA GLY A 108 -2.51 0.39 7.42
C GLY A 108 -1.53 1.52 7.66
N ASP A 109 -1.62 2.21 8.81
CA ASP A 109 -0.72 3.31 9.15
C ASP A 109 0.72 2.79 9.36
N VAL A 110 0.87 1.64 10.01
CA VAL A 110 2.18 0.97 10.17
C VAL A 110 2.76 0.63 8.79
N LEU A 111 1.96 0.02 7.89
CA LEU A 111 2.38 -0.31 6.53
C LEU A 111 2.80 0.94 5.75
N ALA A 112 2.00 2.01 5.80
CA ALA A 112 2.30 3.26 5.13
C ALA A 112 3.59 3.91 5.66
N GLY A 113 3.79 3.89 6.99
CA GLY A 113 5.01 4.38 7.62
C GLY A 113 6.26 3.62 7.19
N MET A 114 6.20 2.28 7.14
CA MET A 114 7.28 1.42 6.64
C MET A 114 7.60 1.74 5.17
N LEU A 115 6.58 1.86 4.34
CA LEU A 115 6.73 2.18 2.92
C LEU A 115 7.41 3.55 2.72
N VAL A 116 6.96 4.58 3.43
CA VAL A 116 7.58 5.92 3.39
C VAL A 116 9.04 5.87 3.83
N SER A 117 9.35 5.10 4.89
CA SER A 117 10.73 4.92 5.36
C SER A 117 11.63 4.31 4.28
N LEU A 118 11.17 3.27 3.57
CA LEU A 118 11.92 2.62 2.50
C LEU A 118 12.09 3.53 1.27
N LEU A 119 11.06 4.27 0.91
CA LEU A 119 11.13 5.28 -0.17
C LEU A 119 12.13 6.40 0.18
N GLY A 120 12.16 6.84 1.45
CA GLY A 120 13.13 7.82 1.93
C GLY A 120 14.58 7.32 1.91
N GLN A 121 14.80 6.01 1.88
CA GLN A 121 16.09 5.36 1.68
C GLN A 121 16.43 5.16 0.19
N HIS A 122 15.68 5.78 -0.72
CA HIS A 122 15.84 5.69 -2.17
C HIS A 122 15.65 4.29 -2.77
N ILE A 123 14.92 3.40 -2.09
CA ILE A 123 14.50 2.14 -2.66
C ILE A 123 13.43 2.43 -3.72
N MET A 124 13.53 1.75 -4.87
CA MET A 124 12.57 1.93 -5.96
C MET A 124 11.14 1.66 -5.49
N PRO A 125 10.14 2.40 -5.96
CA PRO A 125 8.78 2.37 -5.38
C PRO A 125 8.14 0.99 -5.34
N ARG A 126 8.29 0.17 -6.38
CA ARG A 126 7.73 -1.18 -6.41
C ARG A 126 8.44 -2.11 -5.42
N GLU A 127 9.76 -2.05 -5.37
CA GLU A 127 10.59 -2.81 -4.44
C GLU A 127 10.31 -2.39 -2.98
N ALA A 128 10.17 -1.10 -2.73
CA ALA A 128 9.79 -0.56 -1.42
C ALA A 128 8.41 -1.07 -0.99
N ALA A 129 7.43 -1.07 -1.91
CA ALA A 129 6.09 -1.58 -1.64
C ALA A 129 6.09 -3.10 -1.37
N ALA A 130 6.85 -3.88 -2.12
CA ALA A 130 6.99 -5.32 -1.92
C ALA A 130 7.68 -5.64 -0.59
N ALA A 131 8.77 -4.94 -0.27
CA ALA A 131 9.50 -5.11 0.99
C ALA A 131 8.64 -4.69 2.20
N ALA A 132 7.92 -3.55 2.11
CA ALA A 132 7.02 -3.09 3.16
C ALA A 132 5.91 -4.13 3.42
N ALA A 133 5.27 -4.65 2.38
CA ALA A 133 4.23 -5.66 2.52
C ALA A 133 4.75 -6.95 3.16
N TRP A 134 5.94 -7.41 2.74
CA TRP A 134 6.56 -8.61 3.30
C TRP A 134 6.95 -8.42 4.77
N LEU A 135 7.63 -7.32 5.10
CA LEU A 135 8.04 -7.01 6.47
C LEU A 135 6.84 -6.86 7.40
N HIS A 136 5.81 -6.13 6.96
CA HIS A 136 4.58 -5.92 7.70
C HIS A 136 3.87 -7.24 8.01
N GLY A 137 3.70 -8.10 7.00
CA GLY A 137 3.08 -9.42 7.18
C GLY A 137 3.92 -10.33 8.05
N SER A 138 5.25 -10.40 7.83
CA SER A 138 6.15 -11.24 8.63
C SER A 138 6.22 -10.79 10.09
N ALA A 139 6.18 -9.48 10.36
CA ALA A 139 6.12 -8.96 11.72
C ALA A 139 4.80 -9.34 12.41
N ALA A 140 3.69 -9.33 11.67
CA ALA A 140 2.40 -9.79 12.17
C ALA A 140 2.40 -11.30 12.47
N ASP A 141 3.04 -12.11 11.62
CA ASP A 141 3.15 -13.55 11.84
C ASP A 141 3.97 -13.85 13.10
N LEU A 142 5.04 -13.11 13.36
CA LEU A 142 5.79 -13.21 14.61
C LEU A 142 4.94 -12.75 15.81
N ALA A 143 4.17 -11.68 15.68
CA ALA A 143 3.27 -11.21 16.73
C ALA A 143 2.20 -12.25 17.05
N ALA A 144 1.58 -12.85 16.05
CA ALA A 144 0.55 -13.85 16.22
C ALA A 144 1.07 -15.14 16.88
N GLN A 145 2.32 -15.53 16.63
CA GLN A 145 2.96 -16.67 17.31
C GLN A 145 3.10 -16.44 18.83
N GLU A 146 3.32 -15.20 19.26
CA GLU A 146 3.53 -14.85 20.67
C GLU A 146 2.20 -14.50 21.38
N LEU A 147 1.30 -13.78 20.71
CA LEU A 147 0.12 -13.16 21.30
C LEU A 147 -1.21 -13.76 20.83
N GLY A 148 -1.16 -14.57 19.77
CA GLY A 148 -2.34 -15.00 19.02
C GLY A 148 -2.89 -13.88 18.12
N GLU A 149 -3.62 -14.27 17.06
CA GLU A 149 -4.19 -13.32 16.08
C GLU A 149 -5.18 -12.32 16.72
N TYR A 150 -5.91 -12.73 17.75
CA TYR A 150 -6.89 -11.89 18.47
C TYR A 150 -6.24 -10.98 19.52
N GLY A 151 -5.05 -11.33 20.00
CA GLY A 151 -4.37 -10.59 21.06
C GLY A 151 -3.42 -9.50 20.54
N MET A 152 -3.03 -9.57 19.26
CA MET A 152 -2.08 -8.63 18.68
C MET A 152 -2.75 -7.29 18.32
N VAL A 153 -1.98 -6.22 18.46
CA VAL A 153 -2.33 -4.87 18.00
C VAL A 153 -1.26 -4.35 17.02
N PRO A 154 -1.56 -3.34 16.18
CA PRO A 154 -0.60 -2.84 15.18
C PRO A 154 0.76 -2.42 15.76
N GLU A 155 0.79 -1.89 16.98
CA GLU A 155 2.01 -1.47 17.69
C GLU A 155 2.95 -2.65 17.97
N ASP A 156 2.42 -3.86 18.11
CA ASP A 156 3.23 -5.05 18.33
C ASP A 156 4.16 -5.37 17.15
N LEU A 157 3.78 -4.95 15.95
CA LEU A 157 4.59 -5.13 14.75
C LEU A 157 5.90 -4.35 14.85
N LEU A 158 5.86 -3.14 15.42
CA LEU A 158 7.03 -2.25 15.53
C LEU A 158 8.17 -2.89 16.31
N LEU A 159 7.85 -3.70 17.31
CA LEU A 159 8.84 -4.41 18.14
C LEU A 159 9.46 -5.63 17.43
N ARG A 160 8.85 -6.09 16.34
CA ARG A 160 9.26 -7.30 15.62
C ARG A 160 9.97 -7.01 14.29
N ILE A 161 9.72 -5.84 13.69
CA ILE A 161 10.39 -5.38 12.48
C ILE A 161 11.92 -5.46 12.59
N PRO A 162 12.58 -4.97 13.67
CA PRO A 162 14.04 -5.07 13.79
C PRO A 162 14.58 -6.49 13.76
N ARG A 163 13.80 -7.48 14.19
CA ARG A 163 14.19 -8.89 14.18
C ARG A 163 14.23 -9.50 12.77
N LEU A 164 13.54 -8.87 11.81
CA LEU A 164 13.47 -9.30 10.42
C LEU A 164 14.54 -8.65 9.54
N LEU A 165 15.25 -7.65 10.08
CA LEU A 165 16.29 -6.90 9.39
C LEU A 165 17.71 -7.32 9.79
N LEU A 166 17.84 -8.32 10.66
CA LEU A 166 19.09 -8.94 11.08
C LEU A 166 19.41 -10.10 10.13
#